data_49ef7cedba3b33c803b1c63e56955828
#
_entry.id   49ef7cedba3b33c803b1c63e56955828
#
_cell.length_a   1.000
_cell.length_b   1.000
_cell.length_c   1.000
_cell.angle_alpha   90.00
_cell.angle_beta   90.00
_cell.angle_gamma   90.00
#
_symmetry.space_group_name_H-M   'P 1'
#
loop_
_entity.id
_entity.type
_entity.pdbx_description
1 polymer ?
#
loop_
_entity_poly.entity_id
_entity_poly.type
_entity_poly.pdbx_seq_one_letter_code
_entity_poly.pdbx_strand_id
1 'polypeptide(L)'
;MTSKQRGRPRSFDRPTALEQATMAFWEHGYETTSVSDLTRVMGISAPSLYAAFGDKKTLFEEVVEEYARSYGAFGGRAFAEEPTARSAIGRMLREAAVEYTDPAHPRGCLMISAAINCSTPEVEEDLRTRRNANISAFEARIRRDVESGELPADTDAHALARFSGAVLQGMSQQARDGAGRPELEALAETAMLAWPVTGTRAGRGSVSPAGPGISPETPAGRGA
;
A
#
# COMPACT_ATOMS: atom_id res chain seq x y z
N MET A 1 -54.14 -0.49 4.96
CA MET A 1 -53.17 -1.52 5.38
C MET A 1 -52.36 -1.92 4.15
N THR A 2 -51.19 -1.29 3.98
CA THR A 2 -50.28 -1.52 2.85
C THR A 2 -49.38 -2.69 3.19
N SER A 3 -49.58 -3.82 2.52
CA SER A 3 -48.73 -5.00 2.61
C SER A 3 -47.32 -4.68 2.10
N LYS A 4 -46.36 -4.69 2.99
CA LYS A 4 -44.91 -4.57 2.68
C LYS A 4 -44.53 -5.86 1.93
N GLN A 5 -44.39 -5.77 0.61
CA GLN A 5 -43.91 -6.89 -0.23
C GLN A 5 -42.53 -7.28 0.25
N ARG A 6 -42.43 -8.40 0.99
CA ARG A 6 -41.17 -9.07 1.28
C ARG A 6 -40.60 -9.57 -0.05
N GLY A 7 -39.54 -8.95 -0.52
CA GLY A 7 -38.79 -9.47 -1.66
C GLY A 7 -38.44 -10.95 -1.44
N ARG A 8 -38.46 -11.73 -2.53
CA ARG A 8 -38.06 -13.15 -2.52
C ARG A 8 -36.70 -13.26 -1.78
N PRO A 9 -36.53 -14.21 -0.82
CA PRO A 9 -35.25 -14.40 -0.14
C PRO A 9 -34.14 -14.52 -1.18
N ARG A 10 -33.01 -13.82 -0.98
CA ARG A 10 -31.82 -13.98 -1.82
C ARG A 10 -31.43 -15.46 -1.81
N SER A 11 -31.25 -16.05 -2.98
CA SER A 11 -30.93 -17.49 -3.13
C SER A 11 -29.46 -17.80 -2.82
N PHE A 12 -28.65 -16.81 -2.34
CA PHE A 12 -27.23 -16.95 -2.04
C PHE A 12 -26.84 -16.15 -0.81
N ASP A 13 -25.74 -16.53 -0.15
CA ASP A 13 -25.14 -15.81 0.95
C ASP A 13 -24.30 -14.62 0.41
N ARG A 14 -24.74 -13.39 0.71
CA ARG A 14 -24.11 -12.17 0.17
C ARG A 14 -22.68 -11.94 0.70
N PRO A 15 -22.39 -12.14 2.01
CA PRO A 15 -21.03 -12.07 2.53
C PRO A 15 -20.09 -13.06 1.83
N THR A 16 -20.46 -14.31 1.67
CA THR A 16 -19.66 -15.30 0.94
C THR A 16 -19.43 -14.90 -0.52
N ALA A 17 -20.45 -14.35 -1.18
CA ALA A 17 -20.30 -13.87 -2.55
C ALA A 17 -19.34 -12.68 -2.64
N LEU A 18 -19.39 -11.75 -1.69
CA LEU A 18 -18.46 -10.61 -1.62
C LEU A 18 -17.03 -11.10 -1.40
N GLU A 19 -16.82 -12.08 -0.51
CA GLU A 19 -15.51 -12.68 -0.26
C GLU A 19 -14.93 -13.34 -1.53
N GLN A 20 -15.74 -14.08 -2.29
CA GLN A 20 -15.32 -14.67 -3.55
C GLN A 20 -14.97 -13.61 -4.61
N ALA A 21 -15.71 -12.51 -4.66
CA ALA A 21 -15.37 -11.37 -5.50
C ALA A 21 -14.07 -10.70 -5.06
N THR A 22 -13.83 -10.59 -3.74
CA THR A 22 -12.59 -10.06 -3.18
C THR A 22 -11.39 -10.87 -3.65
N MET A 23 -11.43 -12.19 -3.53
CA MET A 23 -10.38 -13.08 -4.01
C MET A 23 -10.13 -12.93 -5.52
N ALA A 24 -11.19 -12.86 -6.33
CA ALA A 24 -11.07 -12.72 -7.78
C ALA A 24 -10.42 -11.38 -8.19
N PHE A 25 -10.85 -10.28 -7.60
CA PHE A 25 -10.26 -8.98 -7.88
C PHE A 25 -8.83 -8.84 -7.34
N TRP A 26 -8.53 -9.48 -6.22
CA TRP A 26 -7.19 -9.47 -5.65
C TRP A 26 -6.19 -10.22 -6.52
N GLU A 27 -6.59 -11.40 -7.01
CA GLU A 27 -5.72 -12.22 -7.86
C GLU A 27 -5.49 -11.59 -9.22
N HIS A 28 -6.59 -11.15 -9.88
CA HIS A 28 -6.54 -10.77 -11.28
C HIS A 28 -6.56 -9.25 -11.53
N GLY A 29 -6.94 -8.45 -10.54
CA GLY A 29 -7.15 -7.01 -10.70
C GLY A 29 -8.54 -6.66 -11.25
N TYR A 30 -8.87 -5.36 -11.19
CA TYR A 30 -10.19 -4.87 -11.61
C TYR A 30 -10.42 -5.06 -13.10
N GLU A 31 -9.47 -4.62 -13.94
CA GLU A 31 -9.67 -4.54 -15.39
C GLU A 31 -9.93 -5.92 -16.01
N THR A 32 -9.11 -6.90 -15.64
CA THR A 32 -9.12 -8.25 -16.21
C THR A 32 -10.21 -9.16 -15.65
N THR A 33 -10.83 -8.80 -14.52
CA THR A 33 -11.93 -9.55 -13.93
C THR A 33 -13.26 -9.17 -14.58
N SER A 34 -13.86 -10.06 -15.39
CA SER A 34 -15.14 -9.81 -16.05
C SER A 34 -16.33 -10.11 -15.14
N VAL A 35 -17.53 -9.57 -15.50
CA VAL A 35 -18.79 -9.94 -14.82
C VAL A 35 -19.07 -11.44 -14.95
N SER A 36 -18.66 -12.07 -16.06
CA SER A 36 -18.77 -13.52 -16.24
C SER A 36 -17.91 -14.29 -15.25
N ASP A 37 -16.67 -13.84 -15.00
CA ASP A 37 -15.79 -14.46 -14.02
C ASP A 37 -16.34 -14.30 -12.60
N LEU A 38 -16.83 -13.10 -12.26
CA LEU A 38 -17.45 -12.82 -10.97
C LEU A 38 -18.66 -13.73 -10.74
N THR A 39 -19.59 -13.82 -11.69
CA THR A 39 -20.77 -14.68 -11.55
C THR A 39 -20.41 -16.15 -11.39
N ARG A 40 -19.38 -16.60 -12.09
CA ARG A 40 -18.87 -17.98 -12.00
C ARG A 40 -18.28 -18.27 -10.61
N VAL A 41 -17.40 -17.41 -10.07
CA VAL A 41 -16.78 -17.65 -8.75
C VAL A 41 -17.77 -17.46 -7.61
N MET A 42 -18.67 -16.48 -7.72
CA MET A 42 -19.73 -16.20 -6.73
C MET A 42 -20.87 -17.23 -6.76
N GLY A 43 -20.93 -18.09 -7.78
CA GLY A 43 -22.01 -19.08 -7.94
C GLY A 43 -23.40 -18.47 -8.14
N ILE A 44 -23.51 -17.26 -8.74
CA ILE A 44 -24.75 -16.52 -8.92
C ILE A 44 -24.96 -16.13 -10.38
N SER A 45 -26.21 -15.82 -10.74
CA SER A 45 -26.52 -15.30 -12.09
C SER A 45 -26.16 -13.81 -12.20
N ALA A 46 -25.91 -13.33 -13.43
CA ALA A 46 -25.67 -11.91 -13.68
C ALA A 46 -26.83 -11.00 -13.18
N PRO A 47 -28.12 -11.34 -13.41
CA PRO A 47 -29.22 -10.57 -12.80
C PRO A 47 -29.17 -10.54 -11.27
N SER A 48 -28.72 -11.62 -10.61
CA SER A 48 -28.57 -11.65 -9.15
C SER A 48 -27.43 -10.77 -8.68
N LEU A 49 -26.29 -10.73 -9.42
CA LEU A 49 -25.18 -9.85 -9.15
C LEU A 49 -25.62 -8.39 -9.23
N TYR A 50 -26.24 -7.98 -10.32
CA TYR A 50 -26.71 -6.59 -10.48
C TYR A 50 -27.76 -6.20 -9.43
N ALA A 51 -28.66 -7.12 -9.06
CA ALA A 51 -29.66 -6.86 -8.03
C ALA A 51 -29.07 -6.72 -6.62
N ALA A 52 -27.93 -7.38 -6.33
CA ALA A 52 -27.32 -7.40 -5.00
C ALA A 52 -26.23 -6.35 -4.82
N PHE A 53 -25.47 -6.03 -5.87
CA PHE A 53 -24.25 -5.23 -5.81
C PHE A 53 -24.26 -4.03 -6.78
N GLY A 54 -25.28 -3.87 -7.61
CA GLY A 54 -25.32 -2.84 -8.65
C GLY A 54 -24.50 -3.24 -9.87
N ASP A 55 -23.42 -2.57 -10.15
CA ASP A 55 -22.51 -2.88 -11.25
C ASP A 55 -21.15 -3.40 -10.75
N LYS A 56 -20.25 -3.71 -11.70
CA LYS A 56 -18.90 -4.21 -11.37
C LYS A 56 -18.11 -3.19 -10.53
N LYS A 57 -18.28 -1.90 -10.82
CA LYS A 57 -17.57 -0.83 -10.11
C LYS A 57 -18.06 -0.73 -8.67
N THR A 58 -19.36 -0.69 -8.45
CA THR A 58 -19.96 -0.65 -7.11
C THR A 58 -19.59 -1.89 -6.29
N LEU A 59 -19.60 -3.09 -6.92
CA LEU A 59 -19.09 -4.30 -6.26
C LEU A 59 -17.62 -4.17 -5.88
N PHE A 60 -16.78 -3.60 -6.75
CA PHE A 60 -15.36 -3.41 -6.45
C PHE A 60 -15.14 -2.41 -5.32
N GLU A 61 -15.91 -1.33 -5.25
CA GLU A 61 -15.88 -0.37 -4.13
C GLU A 61 -16.19 -1.08 -2.79
N GLU A 62 -17.22 -1.93 -2.75
CA GLU A 62 -17.52 -2.74 -1.57
C GLU A 62 -16.37 -3.72 -1.22
N VAL A 63 -15.77 -4.34 -2.24
CA VAL A 63 -14.60 -5.21 -2.05
C VAL A 63 -13.42 -4.45 -1.43
N VAL A 64 -13.12 -3.26 -1.91
CA VAL A 64 -12.03 -2.42 -1.37
C VAL A 64 -12.30 -2.05 0.08
N GLU A 65 -13.55 -1.72 0.43
CA GLU A 65 -13.94 -1.42 1.81
C GLU A 65 -13.84 -2.64 2.73
N GLU A 66 -14.31 -3.81 2.26
CA GLU A 66 -14.20 -5.05 3.04
C GLU A 66 -12.75 -5.45 3.24
N TYR A 67 -11.94 -5.38 2.19
CA TYR A 67 -10.50 -5.62 2.26
C TYR A 67 -9.82 -4.71 3.30
N ALA A 68 -10.13 -3.42 3.31
CA ALA A 68 -9.55 -2.48 4.26
C ALA A 68 -9.91 -2.80 5.72
N ARG A 69 -11.10 -3.38 5.96
CA ARG A 69 -11.58 -3.78 7.30
C ARG A 69 -11.07 -5.14 7.76
N SER A 70 -10.69 -6.01 6.83
CA SER A 70 -10.24 -7.38 7.09
C SER A 70 -8.74 -7.52 6.86
N TYR A 71 -8.35 -7.97 5.70
CA TYR A 71 -6.95 -8.25 5.30
C TYR A 71 -6.02 -7.04 5.40
N GLY A 72 -6.50 -5.84 5.07
CA GLY A 72 -5.74 -4.59 5.14
C GLY A 72 -5.72 -3.93 6.52
N ALA A 73 -6.45 -4.44 7.50
CA ALA A 73 -6.66 -3.79 8.80
C ALA A 73 -5.39 -3.70 9.67
N PHE A 74 -4.38 -4.51 9.42
CA PHE A 74 -3.15 -4.58 10.22
C PHE A 74 -2.44 -3.21 10.33
N GLY A 75 -2.38 -2.45 9.25
CA GLY A 75 -1.78 -1.12 9.25
C GLY A 75 -2.48 -0.17 10.21
N GLY A 76 -3.81 -0.10 10.12
CA GLY A 76 -4.63 0.73 11.03
C GLY A 76 -4.47 0.34 12.49
N ARG A 77 -4.44 -0.97 12.79
CA ARG A 77 -4.19 -1.47 14.16
C ARG A 77 -2.81 -1.05 14.68
N ALA A 78 -1.76 -1.23 13.88
CA ALA A 78 -0.41 -0.81 14.27
C ALA A 78 -0.35 0.67 14.62
N PHE A 79 -0.99 1.54 13.82
CA PHE A 79 -1.02 2.98 14.09
C PHE A 79 -1.88 3.38 15.28
N ALA A 80 -2.91 2.61 15.63
CA ALA A 80 -3.77 2.86 16.79
C ALA A 80 -3.13 2.42 18.11
N GLU A 81 -2.37 1.34 18.10
CA GLU A 81 -1.89 0.67 19.31
C GLU A 81 -0.44 1.00 19.65
N GLU A 82 0.39 1.33 18.65
CA GLU A 82 1.80 1.62 18.88
C GLU A 82 2.05 3.07 19.35
N PRO A 83 2.96 3.27 20.33
CA PRO A 83 3.20 4.58 20.91
C PRO A 83 3.92 5.56 19.97
N THR A 84 4.77 5.07 19.05
CA THR A 84 5.58 5.91 18.14
C THR A 84 5.37 5.55 16.67
N ALA A 85 5.66 6.49 15.76
CA ALA A 85 5.66 6.24 14.32
C ALA A 85 6.63 5.12 13.95
N ARG A 86 7.80 5.09 14.57
CA ARG A 86 8.82 4.06 14.33
C ARG A 86 8.30 2.66 14.72
N SER A 87 7.69 2.50 15.88
CA SER A 87 7.13 1.21 16.31
C SER A 87 5.92 0.82 15.44
N ALA A 88 5.04 1.77 15.10
CA ALA A 88 3.87 1.53 14.26
C ALA A 88 4.26 1.06 12.85
N ILE A 89 5.19 1.76 12.19
CA ILE A 89 5.68 1.38 10.86
C ILE A 89 6.42 0.03 10.93
N GLY A 90 7.31 -0.16 11.92
CA GLY A 90 8.01 -1.43 12.08
C GLY A 90 7.07 -2.61 12.28
N ARG A 91 6.02 -2.45 13.09
CA ARG A 91 4.98 -3.47 13.27
C ARG A 91 4.18 -3.69 12.00
N MET A 92 3.74 -2.63 11.34
CA MET A 92 3.00 -2.71 10.08
C MET A 92 3.78 -3.48 9.01
N LEU A 93 5.09 -3.22 8.85
CA LEU A 93 5.91 -3.94 7.87
C LEU A 93 6.06 -5.43 8.22
N ARG A 94 6.22 -5.77 9.50
CA ARG A 94 6.28 -7.18 9.94
C ARG A 94 4.93 -7.89 9.72
N GLU A 95 3.81 -7.26 10.07
CA GLU A 95 2.49 -7.83 9.83
C GLU A 95 2.20 -7.94 8.32
N ALA A 96 2.67 -7.00 7.49
CA ALA A 96 2.61 -7.09 6.03
C ALA A 96 3.38 -8.30 5.48
N ALA A 97 4.54 -8.64 6.05
CA ALA A 97 5.28 -9.83 5.64
C ALA A 97 4.48 -11.13 5.86
N VAL A 98 3.71 -11.20 6.96
CA VAL A 98 2.80 -12.32 7.25
C VAL A 98 1.64 -12.33 6.28
N GLU A 99 0.89 -11.22 6.21
CA GLU A 99 -0.33 -11.10 5.43
C GLU A 99 -0.08 -11.31 3.93
N TYR A 100 0.95 -10.67 3.35
CA TYR A 100 1.22 -10.73 1.92
C TYR A 100 1.70 -12.11 1.43
N THR A 101 2.05 -13.01 2.36
CA THR A 101 2.53 -14.36 2.05
C THR A 101 1.62 -15.47 2.59
N ASP A 102 0.47 -15.12 3.17
CA ASP A 102 -0.49 -16.09 3.68
C ASP A 102 -1.06 -16.93 2.51
N PRO A 103 -1.00 -18.28 2.58
CA PRO A 103 -1.50 -19.14 1.52
C PRO A 103 -3.05 -19.20 1.45
N ALA A 104 -3.76 -18.64 2.41
CA ALA A 104 -5.22 -18.64 2.45
C ALA A 104 -5.85 -17.69 1.42
N HIS A 105 -5.07 -16.77 0.85
CA HIS A 105 -5.55 -15.76 -0.10
C HIS A 105 -4.46 -15.38 -1.13
N PRO A 106 -4.78 -14.57 -2.17
CA PRO A 106 -3.80 -14.11 -3.15
C PRO A 106 -2.68 -13.29 -2.51
N ARG A 107 -1.47 -13.43 -3.03
CA ARG A 107 -0.26 -12.80 -2.50
C ARG A 107 -0.26 -11.28 -2.71
N GLY A 108 0.40 -10.58 -1.80
CA GLY A 108 0.55 -9.12 -1.84
C GLY A 108 -0.69 -8.37 -1.34
N CYS A 109 -0.95 -7.20 -1.88
CA CYS A 109 -2.01 -6.28 -1.42
C CYS A 109 -2.95 -5.91 -2.56
N LEU A 110 -4.26 -6.14 -2.38
CA LEU A 110 -5.29 -5.74 -3.33
C LEU A 110 -5.23 -4.23 -3.64
N MET A 111 -5.10 -3.39 -2.62
CA MET A 111 -5.05 -1.93 -2.76
C MET A 111 -3.88 -1.43 -3.62
N ILE A 112 -2.79 -2.21 -3.70
CA ILE A 112 -1.60 -1.89 -4.48
C ILE A 112 -1.73 -2.41 -5.90
N SER A 113 -2.22 -3.64 -6.07
CA SER A 113 -2.16 -4.36 -7.35
C SER A 113 -3.41 -4.26 -8.21
N ALA A 114 -4.60 -4.05 -7.62
CA ALA A 114 -5.87 -4.24 -8.33
C ALA A 114 -6.16 -3.21 -9.44
N ALA A 115 -5.52 -2.03 -9.41
CA ALA A 115 -5.70 -0.99 -10.42
C ALA A 115 -4.43 -0.69 -11.23
N ILE A 116 -3.48 -1.62 -11.29
CA ILE A 116 -2.33 -1.49 -12.18
C ILE A 116 -2.83 -1.62 -13.61
N ASN A 117 -2.53 -0.61 -14.44
CA ASN A 117 -3.01 -0.50 -15.82
C ASN A 117 -4.56 -0.54 -15.95
N CYS A 118 -5.27 0.01 -14.97
CA CYS A 118 -6.72 0.13 -15.03
C CYS A 118 -7.12 1.23 -16.02
N SER A 119 -8.04 0.91 -16.94
CA SER A 119 -8.58 1.87 -17.93
C SER A 119 -9.82 2.60 -17.41
N THR A 120 -10.30 2.29 -16.20
CA THR A 120 -11.42 2.94 -15.54
C THR A 120 -10.89 4.01 -14.59
N PRO A 121 -10.94 5.31 -14.97
CA PRO A 121 -10.26 6.38 -14.22
C PRO A 121 -10.73 6.52 -12.78
N GLU A 122 -12.01 6.28 -12.52
CA GLU A 122 -12.60 6.40 -11.19
C GLU A 122 -12.06 5.34 -10.23
N VAL A 123 -11.80 4.13 -10.71
CA VAL A 123 -11.22 3.04 -9.93
C VAL A 123 -9.75 3.30 -9.62
N GLU A 124 -9.00 3.77 -10.62
CA GLU A 124 -7.60 4.16 -10.44
C GLU A 124 -7.48 5.30 -9.41
N GLU A 125 -8.31 6.34 -9.55
CA GLU A 125 -8.33 7.51 -8.66
C GLU A 125 -8.69 7.13 -7.22
N ASP A 126 -9.71 6.29 -7.00
CA ASP A 126 -10.09 5.85 -5.65
C ASP A 126 -8.93 5.15 -4.96
N LEU A 127 -8.32 4.15 -5.60
CA LEU A 127 -7.19 3.44 -5.00
C LEU A 127 -5.95 4.34 -4.82
N ARG A 128 -5.69 5.27 -5.74
CA ARG A 128 -4.62 6.27 -5.61
C ARG A 128 -4.86 7.18 -4.41
N THR A 129 -6.08 7.65 -4.25
CA THR A 129 -6.49 8.50 -3.13
C THR A 129 -6.30 7.77 -1.80
N ARG A 130 -6.73 6.52 -1.69
CA ARG A 130 -6.55 5.69 -0.49
C ARG A 130 -5.06 5.46 -0.16
N ARG A 131 -4.24 5.14 -1.17
CA ARG A 131 -2.79 5.00 -0.97
C ARG A 131 -2.12 6.30 -0.52
N ASN A 132 -2.50 7.43 -1.09
CA ASN A 132 -1.98 8.74 -0.67
C ASN A 132 -2.47 9.13 0.73
N ALA A 133 -3.70 8.80 1.11
CA ALA A 133 -4.20 9.01 2.47
C ALA A 133 -3.38 8.24 3.51
N ASN A 134 -2.97 7.01 3.22
CA ASN A 134 -2.07 6.25 4.08
C ASN A 134 -0.72 6.95 4.25
N ILE A 135 -0.11 7.44 3.16
CA ILE A 135 1.16 8.19 3.22
C ILE A 135 1.00 9.46 4.07
N SER A 136 -0.10 10.18 3.89
CA SER A 136 -0.40 11.38 4.69
C SER A 136 -0.57 11.05 6.17
N ALA A 137 -1.19 9.93 6.51
CA ALA A 137 -1.30 9.46 7.89
C ALA A 137 0.06 9.10 8.49
N PHE A 138 0.95 8.47 7.72
CA PHE A 138 2.33 8.20 8.14
C PHE A 138 3.06 9.52 8.42
N GLU A 139 3.01 10.45 7.49
CA GLU A 139 3.65 11.76 7.63
C GLU A 139 3.17 12.52 8.87
N ALA A 140 1.84 12.57 9.08
CA ALA A 140 1.26 13.23 10.24
C ALA A 140 1.72 12.60 11.56
N ARG A 141 1.86 11.26 11.62
CA ARG A 141 2.36 10.58 12.81
C ARG A 141 3.84 10.84 13.03
N ILE A 142 4.66 10.82 11.98
CA ILE A 142 6.10 11.12 12.06
C ILE A 142 6.31 12.56 12.53
N ARG A 143 5.54 13.54 12.03
CA ARG A 143 5.61 14.94 12.47
C ARG A 143 5.33 15.09 13.97
N ARG A 144 4.32 14.41 14.49
CA ARG A 144 4.04 14.41 15.93
C ARG A 144 5.20 13.86 16.75
N ASP A 145 5.85 12.82 16.28
CA ASP A 145 7.00 12.23 16.97
C ASP A 145 8.25 13.14 16.91
N VAL A 146 8.41 13.92 15.84
CA VAL A 146 9.43 14.97 15.77
C VAL A 146 9.12 16.10 16.76
N GLU A 147 7.87 16.56 16.81
CA GLU A 147 7.42 17.63 17.72
C GLU A 147 7.54 17.21 19.19
N SER A 148 7.31 15.94 19.53
CA SER A 148 7.45 15.41 20.89
C SER A 148 8.89 15.03 21.28
N GLY A 149 9.83 15.05 20.32
CA GLY A 149 11.23 14.68 20.54
C GLY A 149 11.53 13.18 20.50
N GLU A 150 10.55 12.35 20.14
CA GLU A 150 10.73 10.90 19.89
C GLU A 150 11.59 10.64 18.65
N LEU A 151 11.58 11.57 17.69
CA LEU A 151 12.45 11.58 16.52
C LEU A 151 13.30 12.85 16.49
N PRO A 152 14.49 12.81 15.87
CA PRO A 152 15.36 13.99 15.73
C PRO A 152 14.63 15.16 15.05
N ALA A 153 14.89 16.39 15.50
CA ALA A 153 14.24 17.60 15.00
C ALA A 153 14.52 17.89 13.50
N ASP A 154 15.58 17.31 12.94
CA ASP A 154 15.96 17.43 11.53
C ASP A 154 15.41 16.26 10.66
N THR A 155 14.51 15.45 11.20
CA THR A 155 13.86 14.36 10.45
C THR A 155 12.94 14.92 9.36
N ASP A 156 13.19 14.57 8.09
CA ASP A 156 12.26 14.86 7.00
C ASP A 156 11.09 13.87 7.05
N ALA A 157 9.99 14.32 7.69
CA ALA A 157 8.80 13.50 7.87
C ALA A 157 8.15 13.09 6.54
N HIS A 158 8.18 13.97 5.52
CA HIS A 158 7.63 13.68 4.21
C HIS A 158 8.42 12.58 3.48
N ALA A 159 9.75 12.73 3.43
CA ALA A 159 10.62 11.75 2.81
C ALA A 159 10.51 10.38 3.51
N LEU A 160 10.47 10.37 4.84
CA LEU A 160 10.39 9.14 5.63
C LEU A 160 9.03 8.42 5.45
N ALA A 161 7.92 9.18 5.35
CA ALA A 161 6.61 8.64 5.04
C ALA A 161 6.57 8.01 3.62
N ARG A 162 7.12 8.72 2.62
CA ARG A 162 7.24 8.20 1.24
C ARG A 162 8.10 6.96 1.17
N PHE A 163 9.24 6.94 1.85
CA PHE A 163 10.10 5.76 1.96
C PHE A 163 9.34 4.56 2.55
N SER A 164 8.65 4.77 3.68
CA SER A 164 7.89 3.69 4.34
C SER A 164 6.77 3.13 3.44
N GLY A 165 6.08 4.00 2.72
CA GLY A 165 5.08 3.60 1.73
C GLY A 165 5.68 2.85 0.55
N ALA A 166 6.84 3.29 0.04
CA ALA A 166 7.53 2.60 -1.05
C ALA A 166 8.00 1.20 -0.63
N VAL A 167 8.50 1.05 0.61
CA VAL A 167 8.87 -0.26 1.17
C VAL A 167 7.64 -1.18 1.23
N LEU A 168 6.52 -0.70 1.79
CA LEU A 168 5.28 -1.48 1.88
C LEU A 168 4.77 -1.92 0.51
N GLN A 169 4.80 -1.03 -0.49
CA GLN A 169 4.41 -1.31 -1.87
C GLN A 169 5.37 -2.32 -2.52
N GLY A 170 6.68 -2.15 -2.29
CA GLY A 170 7.70 -3.08 -2.76
C GLY A 170 7.54 -4.47 -2.17
N MET A 171 7.23 -4.59 -0.86
CA MET A 171 6.95 -5.88 -0.21
C MET A 171 5.75 -6.59 -0.84
N SER A 172 4.70 -5.86 -1.19
CA SER A 172 3.54 -6.43 -1.88
C SER A 172 3.93 -7.02 -3.24
N GLN A 173 4.74 -6.29 -4.03
CA GLN A 173 5.21 -6.78 -5.33
C GLN A 173 6.16 -7.96 -5.17
N GLN A 174 7.11 -7.90 -4.24
CA GLN A 174 8.04 -9.01 -3.96
C GLN A 174 7.29 -10.29 -3.56
N ALA A 175 6.23 -10.16 -2.74
CA ALA A 175 5.36 -11.29 -2.42
C ALA A 175 4.75 -11.92 -3.68
N ARG A 176 4.20 -11.11 -4.59
CA ARG A 176 3.63 -11.59 -5.87
C ARG A 176 4.66 -12.26 -6.76
N ASP A 177 5.90 -11.78 -6.72
CA ASP A 177 7.04 -12.34 -7.47
C ASP A 177 7.60 -13.62 -6.82
N GLY A 178 7.05 -14.06 -5.68
CA GLY A 178 7.38 -15.33 -5.06
C GLY A 178 8.20 -15.24 -3.78
N ALA A 179 8.60 -14.05 -3.33
CA ALA A 179 9.34 -13.89 -2.08
C ALA A 179 8.56 -14.48 -0.90
N GLY A 180 9.23 -15.28 -0.08
CA GLY A 180 8.67 -15.89 1.10
C GLY A 180 8.61 -14.93 2.31
N ARG A 181 7.89 -15.35 3.35
CA ARG A 181 7.77 -14.57 4.58
C ARG A 181 9.11 -14.19 5.21
N PRO A 182 10.12 -15.09 5.34
CA PRO A 182 11.41 -14.72 5.91
C PRO A 182 12.15 -13.62 5.11
N GLU A 183 12.00 -13.62 3.78
CA GLU A 183 12.61 -12.61 2.91
C GLU A 183 11.96 -11.24 3.11
N LEU A 184 10.63 -11.21 3.25
CA LEU A 184 9.91 -9.96 3.52
C LEU A 184 10.13 -9.45 4.96
N GLU A 185 10.27 -10.33 5.95
CA GLU A 185 10.67 -9.96 7.32
C GLU A 185 12.07 -9.33 7.33
N ALA A 186 13.05 -9.92 6.63
CA ALA A 186 14.38 -9.35 6.49
C ALA A 186 14.39 -7.99 5.78
N LEU A 187 13.52 -7.81 4.76
CA LEU A 187 13.33 -6.53 4.10
C LEU A 187 12.76 -5.49 5.05
N ALA A 188 11.76 -5.86 5.85
CA ALA A 188 11.17 -4.99 6.87
C ALA A 188 12.21 -4.53 7.91
N GLU A 189 13.02 -5.46 8.43
CA GLU A 189 14.12 -5.16 9.36
C GLU A 189 15.15 -4.22 8.73
N THR A 190 15.57 -4.49 7.50
CA THR A 190 16.51 -3.65 6.76
C THR A 190 15.95 -2.24 6.57
N ALA A 191 14.68 -2.09 6.22
CA ALA A 191 14.04 -0.80 6.07
C ALA A 191 14.04 -0.01 7.40
N MET A 192 13.88 -0.67 8.53
CA MET A 192 13.90 -0.03 9.84
C MET A 192 15.28 0.46 10.28
N LEU A 193 16.36 0.01 9.66
CA LEU A 193 17.71 0.57 9.86
C LEU A 193 17.85 2.01 9.31
N ALA A 194 17.06 2.37 8.31
CA ALA A 194 17.01 3.73 7.76
C ALA A 194 16.24 4.72 8.64
N TRP A 195 15.50 4.24 9.65
CA TRP A 195 14.75 5.09 10.55
C TRP A 195 15.68 5.78 11.55
N PRO A 196 15.61 7.14 11.68
CA PRO A 196 16.43 7.87 12.62
C PRO A 196 16.10 7.47 14.07
N VAL A 197 17.12 7.53 14.94
CA VAL A 197 16.98 7.32 16.38
C VAL A 197 17.51 8.53 17.11
N THR A 198 16.82 8.96 18.19
CA THR A 198 17.30 10.04 19.06
C THR A 198 18.63 9.62 19.71
N GLY A 199 19.66 10.46 19.59
CA GLY A 199 21.00 10.20 20.15
C GLY A 199 22.07 9.76 19.15
N THR A 200 21.72 9.42 17.93
CA THR A 200 22.72 9.17 16.87
C THR A 200 22.92 10.45 16.05
N ARG A 201 23.83 11.31 16.50
CA ARG A 201 24.32 12.41 15.69
C ARG A 201 25.07 11.78 14.52
N ALA A 202 24.43 11.62 13.38
CA ALA A 202 25.11 11.31 12.14
C ALA A 202 26.10 12.44 11.88
N GLY A 203 27.39 12.14 12.02
CA GLY A 203 28.45 13.03 11.60
C GLY A 203 28.26 13.32 10.12
N ARG A 204 27.64 14.43 9.79
CA ARG A 204 27.71 14.98 8.43
C ARG A 204 29.19 15.38 8.22
N GLY A 205 29.95 14.46 7.61
CA GLY A 205 31.21 14.83 6.98
C GLY A 205 30.89 15.90 5.95
N SER A 206 31.29 17.14 6.26
CA SER A 206 31.34 18.22 5.29
C SER A 206 32.33 17.79 4.20
N VAL A 207 31.81 17.23 3.11
CA VAL A 207 32.61 17.13 1.87
C VAL A 207 32.71 18.56 1.35
N SER A 208 33.80 19.21 1.72
CA SER A 208 34.23 20.46 1.08
C SER A 208 34.61 20.12 -0.37
N PRO A 209 34.03 20.74 -1.39
CA PRO A 209 34.48 20.53 -2.75
C PRO A 209 35.86 21.26 -2.90
N ALA A 210 36.95 20.52 -2.77
CA ALA A 210 38.23 20.95 -3.26
C ALA A 210 38.18 20.92 -4.78
N GLY A 211 37.90 22.06 -5.38
CA GLY A 211 38.02 22.24 -6.83
C GLY A 211 39.48 22.15 -7.23
N PRO A 212 39.84 21.35 -8.26
CA PRO A 212 41.17 21.47 -8.86
C PRO A 212 41.21 22.76 -9.70
N GLY A 213 42.08 23.69 -9.30
CA GLY A 213 42.43 24.86 -10.10
C GLY A 213 43.04 24.40 -11.42
N ILE A 214 42.37 24.64 -12.50
CA ILE A 214 42.94 24.54 -13.86
C ILE A 214 43.49 25.91 -14.19
N SER A 215 44.83 26.02 -14.17
CA SER A 215 45.53 27.19 -14.74
C SER A 215 45.45 27.15 -16.26
N PRO A 216 45.17 28.27 -16.95
CA PRO A 216 45.21 28.29 -18.41
C PRO A 216 46.67 28.37 -18.89
N GLU A 217 47.11 27.33 -19.59
CA GLU A 217 48.38 27.40 -20.37
C GLU A 217 48.16 28.32 -21.61
N THR A 218 49.00 29.30 -21.69
CA THR A 218 49.13 30.20 -22.84
C THR A 218 49.88 29.49 -23.98
N PRO A 219 49.39 29.37 -25.19
CA PRO A 219 50.17 28.82 -26.29
C PRO A 219 51.14 29.88 -26.81
N ALA A 220 52.45 29.53 -26.71
CA ALA A 220 53.56 30.28 -27.31
C ALA A 220 53.44 30.30 -28.85
N GLY A 221 53.51 31.51 -29.43
CA GLY A 221 53.59 31.69 -30.87
C GLY A 221 54.85 31.09 -31.47
N ARG A 222 54.72 30.51 -32.64
CA ARG A 222 55.82 30.32 -33.56
C ARG A 222 55.52 31.11 -34.84
N GLY A 223 56.34 32.09 -35.10
CA GLY A 223 56.46 32.70 -36.39
C GLY A 223 57.41 31.91 -37.28
N ALA A 224 57.21 31.93 -38.54
CA ALA A 224 58.00 32.04 -39.73
C ALA A 224 57.15 31.68 -40.94
#